data_251fcc09e60d0bcb366c9f8bd5c7c76d
#
_entry.id   251fcc09e60d0bcb366c9f8bd5c7c76d
#
_cell.length_a   1.000
_cell.length_b   1.000
_cell.length_c   1.000
_cell.angle_alpha   90.00
_cell.angle_beta   90.00
_cell.angle_gamma   90.00
#
_symmetry.space_group_name_H-M   'P 1'
#
loop_
_entity.id
_entity.type
_entity.pdbx_description
1 polymer ?
#
loop_
_entity_poly.entity_id
_entity_poly.type
_entity_poly.pdbx_seq_one_letter_code
_entity_poly.pdbx_strand_id
1 'polypeptide(L)'
;MAMTFSQQENIGFRYVINSLSCSSPYGQARVSKLRFFDPNEMDELNMQLSNVCRVKDTLTTLSFEYGRLQRLMMPMKDIRRSVMNLEGGGLSELELFELKRFLLQTELIAPVLEDVIAKAHIEGIAIPAQTEALKIIDPEGSRAATFFIADNASPELKQARREKREIEELIRRETDSAERARLMALRSAAAGKEDAEERRIRKEI
;
A
#
# COMPACT_ATOMS: atom_id res chain seq x y z
N MET A 1 31.30 -15.13 11.23
CA MET A 1 31.03 -15.44 12.66
C MET A 1 30.13 -14.34 13.23
N ALA A 2 28.93 -14.65 13.66
CA ALA A 2 28.01 -13.65 14.19
C ALA A 2 28.43 -13.24 15.61
N MET A 3 28.43 -11.93 15.92
CA MET A 3 28.69 -11.45 17.29
C MET A 3 27.55 -11.81 18.21
N THR A 4 27.89 -12.20 19.43
CA THR A 4 26.90 -12.45 20.49
C THR A 4 26.23 -11.16 20.94
N PHE A 5 25.07 -11.27 21.57
CA PHE A 5 24.32 -10.14 22.12
C PHE A 5 25.21 -9.27 23.05
N SER A 6 25.92 -9.90 24.00
CA SER A 6 26.82 -9.20 24.91
C SER A 6 27.96 -8.46 24.22
N GLN A 7 28.53 -9.05 23.15
CA GLN A 7 29.56 -8.38 22.36
C GLN A 7 29.00 -7.15 21.64
N GLN A 8 27.77 -7.22 21.10
CA GLN A 8 27.11 -6.10 20.46
C GLN A 8 26.81 -4.95 21.45
N GLU A 9 26.43 -5.27 22.69
CA GLU A 9 26.24 -4.28 23.75
C GLU A 9 27.56 -3.61 24.14
N ASN A 10 28.59 -4.41 24.37
CA ASN A 10 29.90 -3.90 24.84
C ASN A 10 30.56 -2.92 23.84
N ILE A 11 30.33 -3.08 22.55
CA ILE A 11 30.85 -2.15 21.51
C ILE A 11 29.90 -1.00 21.18
N GLY A 12 28.75 -0.90 21.86
CA GLY A 12 27.74 0.14 21.60
C GLY A 12 26.94 -0.04 20.32
N PHE A 13 27.08 -1.17 19.60
CA PHE A 13 26.35 -1.42 18.35
C PHE A 13 24.83 -1.35 18.54
N ARG A 14 24.31 -1.93 19.61
CA ARG A 14 22.88 -1.88 19.92
C ARG A 14 22.38 -0.47 20.23
N TYR A 15 23.20 0.35 20.89
CA TYR A 15 22.86 1.75 21.12
C TYR A 15 22.66 2.50 19.80
N VAL A 16 23.58 2.33 18.84
CA VAL A 16 23.46 2.93 17.52
C VAL A 16 22.22 2.42 16.78
N ILE A 17 21.98 1.10 16.75
CA ILE A 17 20.80 0.52 16.09
C ILE A 17 19.49 1.04 16.70
N ASN A 18 19.40 1.12 18.01
CA ASN A 18 18.21 1.60 18.70
C ASN A 18 17.96 3.12 18.53
N SER A 19 19.00 3.88 18.19
CA SER A 19 18.85 5.30 17.88
C SER A 19 18.41 5.58 16.43
N LEU A 20 18.42 4.57 15.56
CA LEU A 20 17.90 4.70 14.19
C LEU A 20 16.38 4.69 14.19
N SER A 21 15.75 5.76 13.71
CA SER A 21 14.33 5.85 13.48
C SER A 21 13.98 5.62 12.01
N CYS A 22 13.03 4.72 11.74
CA CYS A 22 12.59 4.42 10.39
C CYS A 22 11.15 4.87 10.18
N SER A 23 10.87 5.42 8.99
CA SER A 23 9.54 5.93 8.63
C SER A 23 8.55 4.82 8.25
N SER A 24 9.02 3.61 8.03
CA SER A 24 8.18 2.48 7.65
C SER A 24 8.49 1.22 8.46
N PRO A 25 7.52 0.29 8.63
CA PRO A 25 7.73 -0.98 9.32
C PRO A 25 8.77 -1.86 8.59
N TYR A 26 8.92 -1.70 7.28
CA TYR A 26 9.94 -2.42 6.50
C TYR A 26 11.34 -1.93 6.81
N GLY A 27 11.54 -0.61 6.91
CA GLY A 27 12.80 -0.02 7.34
C GLY A 27 13.17 -0.47 8.75
N GLN A 28 12.22 -0.41 9.68
CA GLN A 28 12.42 -0.88 11.05
C GLN A 28 12.81 -2.36 11.10
N ALA A 29 12.14 -3.20 10.33
CA ALA A 29 12.48 -4.62 10.22
C ALA A 29 13.86 -4.85 9.58
N ARG A 30 14.28 -4.01 8.63
CA ARG A 30 15.62 -4.09 8.03
C ARG A 30 16.69 -3.71 9.05
N VAL A 31 16.50 -2.62 9.78
CA VAL A 31 17.42 -2.17 10.83
C VAL A 31 17.57 -3.21 11.93
N SER A 32 16.47 -3.84 12.38
CA SER A 32 16.54 -4.91 13.40
C SER A 32 17.28 -6.16 12.96
N LYS A 33 17.43 -6.36 11.63
CA LYS A 33 18.14 -7.50 11.02
C LYS A 33 19.54 -7.14 10.51
N LEU A 34 20.04 -5.95 10.84
CA LEU A 34 21.40 -5.58 10.47
C LEU A 34 22.41 -6.60 11.03
N ARG A 35 23.30 -7.04 10.17
CA ARG A 35 24.34 -8.01 10.46
C ARG A 35 25.68 -7.51 9.94
N PHE A 36 26.72 -8.12 10.38
CA PHE A 36 28.05 -7.91 9.80
C PHE A 36 28.14 -8.61 8.44
N PHE A 37 28.87 -8.00 7.53
CA PHE A 37 29.17 -8.58 6.22
C PHE A 37 30.28 -9.61 6.35
N ASP A 38 30.17 -10.69 5.58
CA ASP A 38 31.24 -11.66 5.44
C ASP A 38 32.34 -11.13 4.46
N PRO A 39 33.59 -11.63 4.55
CA PRO A 39 34.67 -11.13 3.68
C PRO A 39 34.40 -11.23 2.17
N ASN A 40 33.57 -12.16 1.75
CA ASN A 40 33.16 -12.33 0.35
C ASN A 40 32.02 -11.38 -0.09
N GLU A 41 31.45 -10.60 0.83
CA GLU A 41 30.39 -9.60 0.57
C GLU A 41 30.95 -8.16 0.52
N MET A 42 32.25 -8.00 0.30
CA MET A 42 32.93 -6.70 0.34
C MET A 42 32.38 -5.70 -0.69
N ASP A 43 32.03 -6.17 -1.89
CA ASP A 43 31.47 -5.32 -2.95
C ASP A 43 30.08 -4.78 -2.57
N GLU A 44 29.24 -5.63 -1.96
CA GLU A 44 27.92 -5.21 -1.45
C GLU A 44 28.08 -4.20 -0.31
N LEU A 45 28.99 -4.45 0.63
CA LEU A 45 29.28 -3.50 1.71
C LEU A 45 29.73 -2.14 1.16
N ASN A 46 30.67 -2.13 0.22
CA ASN A 46 31.19 -0.91 -0.38
C ASN A 46 30.09 -0.13 -1.13
N MET A 47 29.22 -0.83 -1.86
CA MET A 47 28.06 -0.21 -2.51
C MET A 47 27.12 0.43 -1.48
N GLN A 48 26.78 -0.28 -0.40
CA GLN A 48 25.89 0.25 0.65
C GLN A 48 26.50 1.46 1.36
N LEU A 49 27.79 1.41 1.71
CA LEU A 49 28.49 2.55 2.31
C LEU A 49 28.56 3.75 1.36
N SER A 50 28.84 3.51 0.08
CA SER A 50 28.82 4.55 -0.95
C SER A 50 27.46 5.21 -1.06
N ASN A 51 26.38 4.44 -1.05
CA ASN A 51 25.03 4.98 -1.05
C ASN A 51 24.74 5.85 0.18
N VAL A 52 25.19 5.44 1.36
CA VAL A 52 25.06 6.26 2.59
C VAL A 52 25.80 7.59 2.44
N CYS A 53 27.03 7.58 1.91
CA CYS A 53 27.78 8.81 1.63
C CYS A 53 27.05 9.70 0.63
N ARG A 54 26.57 9.17 -0.48
CA ARG A 54 25.81 9.90 -1.52
C ARG A 54 24.55 10.55 -0.94
N VAL A 55 23.77 9.81 -0.13
CA VAL A 55 22.60 10.38 0.55
C VAL A 55 23.01 11.49 1.51
N LYS A 56 24.06 11.30 2.31
CA LYS A 56 24.58 12.31 3.23
C LYS A 56 24.98 13.59 2.47
N ASP A 57 25.71 13.47 1.37
CA ASP A 57 26.21 14.61 0.58
C ASP A 57 25.08 15.37 -0.13
N THR A 58 23.99 14.68 -0.46
CA THR A 58 22.81 15.27 -1.10
C THR A 58 21.68 15.64 -0.12
N LEU A 59 21.86 15.41 1.18
CA LEU A 59 20.81 15.57 2.19
C LEU A 59 20.23 17.00 2.23
N THR A 60 21.07 18.01 2.04
CA THR A 60 20.63 19.42 2.03
C THR A 60 19.98 19.80 0.71
N THR A 61 20.59 19.39 -0.41
CA THR A 61 20.12 19.75 -1.76
C THR A 61 18.83 19.04 -2.15
N LEU A 62 18.63 17.80 -1.70
CA LEU A 62 17.43 16.98 -1.96
C LEU A 62 16.53 16.84 -0.72
N SER A 63 16.59 17.78 0.21
CA SER A 63 15.83 17.72 1.48
C SER A 63 14.32 17.65 1.26
N PHE A 64 13.81 18.31 0.22
CA PHE A 64 12.38 18.28 -0.14
C PHE A 64 11.96 16.88 -0.63
N GLU A 65 12.74 16.28 -1.52
CA GLU A 65 12.50 14.96 -2.08
C GLU A 65 12.60 13.87 -1.00
N TYR A 66 13.62 13.92 -0.15
CA TYR A 66 13.74 13.00 1.00
C TYR A 66 12.56 13.15 1.97
N GLY A 67 12.17 14.39 2.29
CA GLY A 67 10.99 14.63 3.13
C GLY A 67 9.69 14.18 2.48
N ARG A 68 9.58 14.25 1.16
CA ARG A 68 8.43 13.70 0.40
C ARG A 68 8.39 12.18 0.48
N LEU A 69 9.52 11.51 0.24
CA LEU A 69 9.64 10.04 0.40
C LEU A 69 9.25 9.61 1.80
N GLN A 70 9.77 10.27 2.82
CA GLN A 70 9.45 9.97 4.21
C GLN A 70 7.95 10.05 4.48
N ARG A 71 7.28 11.12 4.05
CA ARG A 71 5.82 11.29 4.20
C ARG A 71 5.02 10.21 3.47
N LEU A 72 5.47 9.80 2.28
CA LEU A 72 4.83 8.74 1.52
C LEU A 72 5.04 7.36 2.16
N MET A 73 6.16 7.13 2.85
CA MET A 73 6.45 5.84 3.50
C MET A 73 5.79 5.69 4.87
N MET A 74 5.51 6.79 5.58
CA MET A 74 4.91 6.76 6.92
C MET A 74 3.58 6.00 7.03
N PRO A 75 2.62 6.12 6.08
CA PRO A 75 1.33 5.43 6.17
C PRO A 75 1.39 3.96 5.74
N MET A 76 2.56 3.45 5.32
CA MET A 76 2.69 2.05 4.91
C MET A 76 2.50 1.12 6.10
N LYS A 77 1.64 0.12 5.92
CA LYS A 77 1.47 -0.97 6.88
C LYS A 77 2.30 -2.19 6.49
N ASP A 78 2.61 -3.02 7.47
CA ASP A 78 3.30 -4.29 7.24
C ASP A 78 2.31 -5.34 6.73
N ILE A 79 2.39 -5.65 5.44
CA ILE A 79 1.55 -6.65 4.77
C ILE A 79 2.22 -8.02 4.61
N ARG A 80 3.42 -8.23 5.18
CA ARG A 80 4.16 -9.51 5.00
C ARG A 80 3.35 -10.72 5.44
N ARG A 81 2.57 -10.59 6.52
CA ARG A 81 1.70 -11.66 6.98
C ARG A 81 0.59 -11.95 5.97
N SER A 82 -0.05 -10.92 5.42
CA SER A 82 -1.08 -11.10 4.39
C SER A 82 -0.52 -11.73 3.12
N VAL A 83 0.71 -11.36 2.71
CA VAL A 83 1.39 -12.01 1.57
C VAL A 83 1.66 -13.49 1.86
N MET A 84 2.07 -13.85 3.08
CA MET A 84 2.25 -15.26 3.46
C MET A 84 0.92 -16.02 3.48
N ASN A 85 -0.18 -15.41 3.87
CA ASN A 85 -1.51 -16.02 3.87
C ASN A 85 -2.03 -16.29 2.44
N LEU A 86 -1.57 -15.54 1.43
CA LEU A 86 -1.89 -15.83 0.01
C LEU A 86 -1.47 -17.24 -0.41
N GLU A 87 -0.31 -17.71 0.07
CA GLU A 87 0.18 -19.07 -0.20
C GLU A 87 -0.72 -20.15 0.44
N GLY A 88 -1.40 -19.80 1.53
CA GLY A 88 -2.32 -20.67 2.27
C GLY A 88 -3.75 -20.73 1.72
N GLY A 89 -4.08 -19.95 0.67
CA GLY A 89 -5.33 -20.10 -0.07
C GLY A 89 -6.43 -19.09 0.20
N GLY A 90 -6.18 -17.97 0.91
CA GLY A 90 -7.20 -16.93 1.01
C GLY A 90 -6.80 -15.70 1.83
N LEU A 91 -7.32 -14.55 1.42
CA LEU A 91 -7.21 -13.30 2.17
C LEU A 91 -8.59 -12.85 2.63
N SER A 92 -8.66 -12.31 3.84
CA SER A 92 -9.83 -11.57 4.30
C SER A 92 -9.98 -10.26 3.52
N GLU A 93 -11.20 -9.69 3.53
CA GLU A 93 -11.45 -8.37 2.91
C GLU A 93 -10.50 -7.29 3.42
N LEU A 94 -10.19 -7.31 4.72
CA LEU A 94 -9.26 -6.36 5.32
C LEU A 94 -7.84 -6.53 4.77
N GLU A 95 -7.38 -7.76 4.60
CA GLU A 95 -6.07 -8.04 4.04
C GLU A 95 -5.99 -7.65 2.57
N LEU A 96 -7.05 -7.89 1.77
CA LEU A 96 -7.15 -7.41 0.39
C LEU A 96 -7.11 -5.88 0.31
N PHE A 97 -7.85 -5.19 1.21
CA PHE A 97 -7.82 -3.74 1.30
C PHE A 97 -6.42 -3.21 1.63
N GLU A 98 -5.74 -3.80 2.63
CA GLU A 98 -4.39 -3.39 3.01
C GLU A 98 -3.38 -3.66 1.89
N LEU A 99 -3.53 -4.76 1.15
CA LEU A 99 -2.71 -5.08 0.00
C LEU A 99 -2.94 -4.08 -1.15
N LYS A 100 -4.20 -3.77 -1.50
CA LYS A 100 -4.52 -2.72 -2.48
C LYS A 100 -3.92 -1.38 -2.09
N ARG A 101 -4.09 -0.98 -0.84
CA ARG A 101 -3.55 0.27 -0.31
C ARG A 101 -2.02 0.31 -0.38
N PHE A 102 -1.36 -0.81 -0.07
CA PHE A 102 0.09 -0.93 -0.20
C PHE A 102 0.56 -0.77 -1.65
N LEU A 103 -0.11 -1.43 -2.61
CA LEU A 103 0.24 -1.33 -4.03
C LEU A 103 0.05 0.09 -4.57
N LEU A 104 -1.06 0.75 -4.23
CA LEU A 104 -1.29 2.15 -4.60
C LEU A 104 -0.25 3.10 -3.98
N GLN A 105 0.15 2.83 -2.74
CA GLN A 105 1.19 3.61 -2.07
C GLN A 105 2.55 3.42 -2.72
N THR A 106 2.91 2.21 -3.15
CA THR A 106 4.14 1.94 -3.88
C THR A 106 4.18 2.63 -5.25
N GLU A 107 3.06 2.72 -5.95
CA GLU A 107 2.97 3.51 -7.20
C GLU A 107 3.26 5.00 -6.98
N LEU A 108 2.84 5.57 -5.84
CA LEU A 108 3.14 6.96 -5.50
C LEU A 108 4.60 7.18 -5.09
N ILE A 109 5.21 6.17 -4.47
CA ILE A 109 6.60 6.21 -4.00
C ILE A 109 7.56 6.05 -5.18
N ALA A 110 7.29 5.15 -6.11
CA ALA A 110 8.21 4.76 -7.18
C ALA A 110 8.79 5.95 -7.96
N PRO A 111 8.02 6.89 -8.53
CA PRO A 111 8.58 7.99 -9.30
C PRO A 111 9.40 8.97 -8.46
N VAL A 112 9.05 9.15 -7.18
CA VAL A 112 9.81 10.02 -6.27
C VAL A 112 11.13 9.35 -5.88
N LEU A 113 11.12 8.04 -5.67
CA LEU A 113 12.33 7.28 -5.38
C LEU A 113 13.27 7.24 -6.60
N GLU A 114 12.75 7.03 -7.80
CA GLU A 114 13.52 7.05 -9.05
C GLU A 114 14.20 8.41 -9.27
N ASP A 115 13.49 9.51 -9.03
CA ASP A 115 14.06 10.85 -9.10
C ASP A 115 15.21 11.05 -8.09
N VAL A 116 15.02 10.60 -6.85
CA VAL A 116 16.07 10.64 -5.82
C VAL A 116 17.26 9.76 -6.20
N ILE A 117 17.04 8.55 -6.68
CA ILE A 117 18.08 7.62 -7.13
C ILE A 117 18.91 8.26 -8.24
N ALA A 118 18.27 8.86 -9.23
CA ALA A 118 18.95 9.51 -10.34
C ALA A 118 19.79 10.72 -9.88
N LYS A 119 19.22 11.60 -9.04
CA LYS A 119 19.88 12.81 -8.56
C LYS A 119 21.02 12.54 -7.57
N ALA A 120 20.83 11.55 -6.70
CA ALA A 120 21.83 11.18 -5.68
C ALA A 120 22.78 10.05 -6.15
N HIS A 121 22.60 9.54 -7.36
CA HIS A 121 23.41 8.43 -7.92
C HIS A 121 23.40 7.18 -7.03
N ILE A 122 22.25 6.83 -6.44
CA ILE A 122 22.10 5.65 -5.58
C ILE A 122 22.05 4.39 -6.45
N GLU A 123 22.69 3.33 -6.02
CA GLU A 123 22.78 2.07 -6.73
C GLU A 123 22.07 0.92 -6.00
N GLY A 124 21.61 -0.08 -6.75
CA GLY A 124 21.07 -1.32 -6.18
C GLY A 124 19.70 -1.19 -5.51
N ILE A 125 18.98 -0.08 -5.72
CA ILE A 125 17.62 0.14 -5.18
C ILE A 125 16.65 0.37 -6.34
N ALA A 126 15.56 -0.40 -6.37
CA ALA A 126 14.47 -0.23 -7.31
C ALA A 126 13.15 -0.72 -6.71
N ILE A 127 12.05 -0.16 -7.17
CA ILE A 127 10.70 -0.68 -6.91
C ILE A 127 10.22 -1.34 -8.21
N PRO A 128 9.95 -2.66 -8.21
CA PRO A 128 9.42 -3.32 -9.41
C PRO A 128 8.02 -2.79 -9.73
N ALA A 129 7.65 -2.78 -11.01
CA ALA A 129 6.33 -2.37 -11.46
C ALA A 129 5.23 -3.25 -10.84
N GLN A 130 4.19 -2.61 -10.29
CA GLN A 130 3.08 -3.27 -9.60
C GLN A 130 1.83 -3.46 -10.49
N THR A 131 1.97 -3.22 -11.80
CA THR A 131 0.86 -3.13 -12.74
C THR A 131 -0.02 -4.38 -12.78
N GLU A 132 0.59 -5.58 -12.78
CA GLU A 132 -0.16 -6.83 -12.86
C GLU A 132 -0.93 -7.11 -11.55
N ALA A 133 -0.30 -6.90 -10.42
CA ALA A 133 -0.96 -7.06 -9.12
C ALA A 133 -2.13 -6.07 -8.96
N LEU A 134 -1.96 -4.83 -9.43
CA LEU A 134 -3.02 -3.82 -9.41
C LEU A 134 -4.18 -4.15 -10.34
N LYS A 135 -3.93 -4.70 -11.53
CA LYS A 135 -5.02 -5.16 -12.42
C LYS A 135 -5.90 -6.24 -11.77
N ILE A 136 -5.31 -7.10 -10.95
CA ILE A 136 -6.05 -8.15 -10.24
C ILE A 136 -6.89 -7.57 -9.09
N ILE A 137 -6.30 -6.67 -8.30
CA ILE A 137 -6.95 -6.13 -7.07
C ILE A 137 -7.86 -4.94 -7.38
N ASP A 138 -7.58 -4.19 -8.42
CA ASP A 138 -8.35 -3.01 -8.87
C ASP A 138 -8.70 -3.13 -10.37
N PRO A 139 -9.51 -4.12 -10.76
CA PRO A 139 -9.80 -4.42 -12.17
C PRO A 139 -10.50 -3.25 -12.88
N GLU A 140 -11.23 -2.41 -12.15
CA GLU A 140 -11.90 -1.22 -12.69
C GLU A 140 -10.99 0.01 -12.76
N GLY A 141 -9.76 -0.09 -12.23
CA GLY A 141 -8.81 1.02 -12.22
C GLY A 141 -9.28 2.24 -11.43
N SER A 142 -10.14 2.05 -10.45
CA SER A 142 -10.72 3.11 -9.63
C SER A 142 -9.66 3.88 -8.83
N ARG A 143 -8.54 3.23 -8.53
CA ARG A 143 -7.43 3.73 -7.70
C ARG A 143 -7.87 4.32 -6.35
N ALA A 144 -9.09 4.00 -5.94
CA ALA A 144 -9.60 4.40 -4.65
C ALA A 144 -9.07 3.47 -3.56
N ALA A 145 -8.60 4.05 -2.46
CA ALA A 145 -8.20 3.30 -1.27
C ALA A 145 -9.45 2.82 -0.49
N THR A 146 -10.45 2.34 -1.22
CA THR A 146 -11.67 1.73 -0.70
C THR A 146 -11.76 0.33 -1.26
N PHE A 147 -12.22 -0.59 -0.45
CA PHE A 147 -12.56 -1.92 -0.92
C PHE A 147 -14.07 -1.95 -1.19
N PHE A 148 -14.45 -2.15 -2.44
CA PHE A 148 -15.82 -2.46 -2.81
C PHE A 148 -15.79 -3.60 -3.82
N ILE A 149 -16.83 -4.40 -3.78
CA ILE A 149 -16.98 -5.51 -4.72
C ILE A 149 -17.22 -4.91 -6.10
N ALA A 150 -16.42 -5.31 -7.09
CA ALA A 150 -16.53 -4.80 -8.45
C ALA A 150 -17.91 -5.13 -9.08
N ASP A 151 -18.40 -4.25 -9.96
CA ASP A 151 -19.72 -4.45 -10.63
C ASP A 151 -19.78 -5.75 -11.43
N ASN A 152 -18.64 -6.27 -11.87
CA ASN A 152 -18.53 -7.52 -12.63
C ASN A 152 -18.49 -8.79 -11.76
N ALA A 153 -18.46 -8.65 -10.43
CA ALA A 153 -18.45 -9.80 -9.52
C ALA A 153 -19.77 -10.59 -9.56
N SER A 154 -20.88 -9.91 -9.86
CA SER A 154 -22.19 -10.54 -10.01
C SER A 154 -23.06 -9.71 -10.95
N PRO A 155 -23.82 -10.36 -11.88
CA PRO A 155 -24.81 -9.68 -12.72
C PRO A 155 -25.88 -8.96 -11.88
N GLU A 156 -26.28 -9.56 -10.77
CA GLU A 156 -27.29 -9.05 -9.84
C GLU A 156 -26.78 -7.78 -9.13
N LEU A 157 -25.51 -7.76 -8.69
CA LEU A 157 -24.88 -6.60 -8.09
C LEU A 157 -24.80 -5.44 -9.10
N LYS A 158 -24.37 -5.74 -10.32
CA LYS A 158 -24.29 -4.75 -11.41
C LYS A 158 -25.65 -4.14 -11.70
N GLN A 159 -26.71 -4.98 -11.75
CA GLN A 159 -28.07 -4.53 -11.98
C GLN A 159 -28.58 -3.64 -10.82
N ALA A 160 -28.40 -4.07 -9.57
CA ALA A 160 -28.83 -3.31 -8.39
C ALA A 160 -28.18 -1.92 -8.32
N ARG A 161 -26.88 -1.84 -8.61
CA ARG A 161 -26.15 -0.57 -8.66
C ARG A 161 -26.57 0.32 -9.81
N ARG A 162 -26.90 -0.26 -10.96
CA ARG A 162 -27.45 0.48 -12.10
C ARG A 162 -28.80 1.07 -11.77
N GLU A 163 -29.73 0.28 -11.24
CA GLU A 163 -31.06 0.73 -10.79
C GLU A 163 -30.94 1.88 -9.79
N LYS A 164 -30.06 1.76 -8.81
CA LYS A 164 -29.81 2.80 -7.80
C LYS A 164 -29.32 4.10 -8.44
N ARG A 165 -28.35 4.05 -9.36
CA ARG A 165 -27.84 5.22 -10.09
C ARG A 165 -28.91 5.91 -10.92
N GLU A 166 -29.73 5.16 -11.64
CA GLU A 166 -30.84 5.69 -12.45
C GLU A 166 -31.87 6.42 -11.56
N ILE A 167 -32.21 5.83 -10.40
CA ILE A 167 -33.12 6.47 -9.43
C ILE A 167 -32.50 7.74 -8.84
N GLU A 168 -31.21 7.73 -8.53
CA GLU A 168 -30.50 8.91 -8.01
C GLU A 168 -30.48 10.07 -9.02
N GLU A 169 -30.36 9.77 -10.32
CA GLU A 169 -30.48 10.78 -11.37
C GLU A 169 -31.90 11.36 -11.48
N LEU A 170 -32.93 10.50 -11.33
CA LEU A 170 -34.31 10.96 -11.30
C LEU A 170 -34.59 11.86 -10.10
N ILE A 171 -34.11 11.49 -8.91
CA ILE A 171 -34.22 12.31 -7.69
C ILE A 171 -33.58 13.70 -7.87
N ARG A 172 -32.47 13.81 -8.60
CA ARG A 172 -31.80 15.09 -8.85
C ARG A 172 -32.61 16.00 -9.75
N ARG A 173 -33.43 15.44 -10.64
CA ARG A 173 -34.24 16.20 -11.62
C ARG A 173 -35.65 16.49 -11.13
N GLU A 174 -36.11 15.75 -10.11
CA GLU A 174 -37.49 15.85 -9.61
C GLU A 174 -37.67 17.04 -8.66
N THR A 175 -38.66 17.85 -8.92
CA THR A 175 -39.04 19.03 -8.16
C THR A 175 -40.29 18.82 -7.29
N ASP A 176 -41.13 17.84 -7.64
CA ASP A 176 -42.31 17.50 -6.84
C ASP A 176 -41.89 16.73 -5.57
N SER A 177 -42.32 17.25 -4.44
CA SER A 177 -42.03 16.70 -3.12
C SER A 177 -42.57 15.31 -2.88
N ALA A 178 -43.78 14.99 -3.40
CA ALA A 178 -44.41 13.70 -3.22
C ALA A 178 -43.71 12.63 -4.08
N GLU A 179 -43.43 12.94 -5.35
CA GLU A 179 -42.74 12.00 -6.24
C GLU A 179 -41.28 11.82 -5.83
N ARG A 180 -40.62 12.87 -5.34
CA ARG A 180 -39.26 12.77 -4.78
C ARG A 180 -39.22 11.86 -3.55
N ALA A 181 -40.21 11.90 -2.66
CA ALA A 181 -40.29 10.99 -1.52
C ALA A 181 -40.48 9.52 -1.96
N ARG A 182 -41.26 9.28 -3.02
CA ARG A 182 -41.47 7.95 -3.64
C ARG A 182 -40.13 7.43 -4.23
N LEU A 183 -39.42 8.25 -4.98
CA LEU A 183 -38.12 7.91 -5.56
C LEU A 183 -37.09 7.60 -4.47
N MET A 184 -37.09 8.33 -3.35
CA MET A 184 -36.24 8.04 -2.20
C MET A 184 -36.53 6.66 -1.58
N ALA A 185 -37.79 6.26 -1.50
CA ALA A 185 -38.16 4.91 -1.04
C ALA A 185 -37.66 3.83 -2.02
N LEU A 186 -37.78 4.05 -3.33
CA LEU A 186 -37.27 3.14 -4.36
C LEU A 186 -35.74 3.04 -4.31
N ARG A 187 -35.03 4.18 -4.09
CA ARG A 187 -33.59 4.17 -3.90
C ARG A 187 -33.18 3.36 -2.67
N SER A 188 -33.91 3.48 -1.55
CA SER A 188 -33.66 2.68 -0.36
C SER A 188 -33.82 1.18 -0.61
N ALA A 189 -34.84 0.79 -1.38
CA ALA A 189 -35.07 -0.60 -1.77
C ALA A 189 -33.94 -1.12 -2.69
N ALA A 190 -33.46 -0.32 -3.65
CA ALA A 190 -32.34 -0.67 -4.52
C ALA A 190 -31.02 -0.79 -3.73
N ALA A 191 -30.78 0.10 -2.77
CA ALA A 191 -29.63 0.00 -1.86
C ALA A 191 -29.70 -1.28 -0.99
N GLY A 192 -30.89 -1.67 -0.53
CA GLY A 192 -31.06 -2.93 0.20
C GLY A 192 -30.76 -4.17 -0.63
N LYS A 193 -31.07 -4.17 -1.94
CA LYS A 193 -30.68 -5.24 -2.87
C LYS A 193 -29.16 -5.29 -3.07
N GLU A 194 -28.53 -4.14 -3.26
CA GLU A 194 -27.07 -4.01 -3.36
C GLU A 194 -26.39 -4.61 -2.13
N ASP A 195 -26.78 -4.17 -0.93
CA ASP A 195 -26.21 -4.64 0.34
C ASP A 195 -26.42 -6.16 0.55
N ALA A 196 -27.58 -6.69 0.15
CA ALA A 196 -27.86 -8.12 0.27
C ALA A 196 -26.96 -8.96 -0.65
N GLU A 197 -26.74 -8.49 -1.88
CA GLU A 197 -25.90 -9.17 -2.85
C GLU A 197 -24.44 -9.06 -2.48
N GLU A 198 -23.96 -7.90 -2.01
CA GLU A 198 -22.61 -7.77 -1.48
C GLU A 198 -22.36 -8.71 -0.31
N ARG A 199 -23.30 -8.87 0.62
CA ARG A 199 -23.18 -9.83 1.73
C ARG A 199 -23.17 -11.28 1.25
N ARG A 200 -23.87 -11.60 0.16
CA ARG A 200 -23.83 -12.93 -0.44
C ARG A 200 -22.46 -13.22 -1.00
N ILE A 201 -21.94 -12.33 -1.85
CA ILE A 201 -20.62 -12.46 -2.46
C ILE A 201 -19.51 -12.58 -1.38
N ARG A 202 -19.59 -11.76 -0.33
CA ARG A 202 -18.63 -11.82 0.80
C ARG A 202 -18.60 -13.14 1.57
N LYS A 203 -19.65 -13.95 1.47
CA LYS A 203 -19.69 -15.27 2.10
C LYS A 203 -19.16 -16.38 1.20
N GLU A 204 -19.05 -16.10 -0.10
CA GLU A 204 -18.58 -17.04 -1.12
C GLU A 204 -17.07 -16.88 -1.41
N ILE A 205 -16.46 -15.77 -0.95
CA ILE A 205 -15.02 -15.52 -0.99
C ILE A 205 -14.34 -16.02 0.30
#